data_38e669046b3aa72daf3ed401465351b1
#
_entry.id   38e669046b3aa72daf3ed401465351b1
#
_cell.length_a   1.000
_cell.length_b   1.000
_cell.length_c   1.000
_cell.angle_alpha   90.00
_cell.angle_beta   90.00
_cell.angle_gamma   90.00
#
_symmetry.space_group_name_H-M   'P 1'
#
loop_
_entity.id
_entity.type
_entity.pdbx_description
1 polymer ?
#
loop_
_entity_poly.entity_id
_entity_poly.type
_entity_poly.pdbx_seq_one_letter_code
_entity_poly.pdbx_strand_id
1 'polypeptide(L)'
;MSTTAVMENERAVSPAGIRERLSGNEAVAIAIKQIHPDVFPAFPITPSTEIPQYFSSYVANGEVQTEFVPVESEHSAMSAAIGAQSAGARTMTATSSCGLALMW
;
A
#
# COMPACT_ATOMS: atom_id res chain seq x y z
N MET A 1 -10.54 -19.81 -5.21
CA MET A 1 -10.79 -20.04 -4.39
C MET A 1 -10.68 -20.14 -3.69
N SER A 2 -10.23 -19.83 -4.28
CA SER A 2 -10.20 -20.04 -3.36
C SER A 2 -10.24 -20.24 -2.64
N THR A 3 -10.00 -20.09 -2.84
CA THR A 3 -9.97 -20.37 -1.85
C THR A 3 -10.10 -21.00 -1.36
N THR A 4 -10.02 -21.22 -1.70
CA THR A 4 -10.16 -21.80 -1.03
C THR A 4 -9.81 -22.52 -0.55
N ALA A 5 -9.43 -22.70 -0.81
CA ALA A 5 -9.29 -23.26 -0.18
C ALA A 5 -9.09 -23.53 0.42
N VAL A 6 -8.94 -23.21 0.27
CA VAL A 6 -8.99 -23.42 1.15
C VAL A 6 -9.42 -23.70 1.84
N MET A 7 -9.63 -23.93 1.85
CA MET A 7 -10.14 -24.17 2.59
C MET A 7 -10.29 -24.96 3.26
N GLU A 8 -10.27 -25.33 3.18
CA GLU A 8 -10.33 -25.96 3.82
C GLU A 8 -9.78 -26.45 4.53
N ASN A 9 -9.38 -26.81 4.65
CA ASN A 9 -8.89 -26.98 5.32
C ASN A 9 -8.20 -26.80 5.48
N GLU A 10 -7.96 -26.59 5.22
CA GLU A 10 -7.49 -26.19 5.41
C GLU A 10 -7.50 -25.31 5.44
N ARG A 11 -7.90 -25.50 5.01
CA ARG A 11 -7.84 -24.25 5.27
C ARG A 11 -7.82 -23.81 6.61
N ALA A 12 -6.82 -23.64 7.15
CA ALA A 12 -6.89 -23.14 8.47
C ALA A 12 -7.15 -21.66 8.37
N VAL A 13 -8.36 -21.31 8.58
CA VAL A 13 -8.77 -19.91 8.58
C VAL A 13 -8.88 -19.49 10.01
N SER A 14 -8.19 -18.44 10.41
CA SER A 14 -8.36 -17.91 11.74
C SER A 14 -9.71 -17.22 11.85
N PRO A 15 -10.26 -17.07 13.05
CA PRO A 15 -11.52 -16.34 13.18
C PRO A 15 -11.46 -14.92 12.63
N ALA A 16 -10.26 -14.34 12.58
CA ALA A 16 -10.07 -12.96 12.19
C ALA A 16 -9.64 -12.80 10.75
N GLY A 17 -9.40 -13.89 10.00
CA GLY A 17 -8.88 -13.69 8.68
C GLY A 17 -8.83 -14.91 7.82
N ILE A 18 -8.48 -14.68 6.58
CA ILE A 18 -8.36 -15.69 5.54
C ILE A 18 -6.88 -15.78 5.16
N ARG A 19 -6.40 -16.99 4.99
CA ARG A 19 -5.05 -17.21 4.49
C ARG A 19 -5.04 -17.10 2.98
N GLU A 20 -4.08 -16.33 2.47
CA GLU A 20 -3.92 -16.18 1.04
C GLU A 20 -2.46 -16.29 0.66
N ARG A 21 -2.23 -16.68 -0.58
CA ARG A 21 -0.89 -16.72 -1.13
C ARG A 21 -0.63 -15.40 -1.83
N LEU A 22 0.30 -14.61 -1.31
CA LEU A 22 0.59 -13.27 -1.81
C LEU A 22 2.09 -13.07 -1.95
N SER A 23 2.48 -12.21 -2.88
CA SER A 23 3.86 -11.69 -2.88
C SER A 23 4.03 -10.72 -1.72
N GLY A 24 5.28 -10.42 -1.37
CA GLY A 24 5.54 -9.46 -0.28
C GLY A 24 4.94 -8.09 -0.57
N ASN A 25 5.11 -7.60 -1.80
CA ASN A 25 4.55 -6.28 -2.17
C ASN A 25 3.03 -6.29 -2.14
N GLU A 26 2.43 -7.38 -2.59
CA GLU A 26 0.98 -7.51 -2.58
C GLU A 26 0.45 -7.53 -1.16
N ALA A 27 1.12 -8.25 -0.26
CA ALA A 27 0.74 -8.31 1.15
C ALA A 27 0.83 -6.93 1.79
N VAL A 28 1.88 -6.16 1.48
CA VAL A 28 2.03 -4.80 2.00
C VAL A 28 0.91 -3.91 1.47
N ALA A 29 0.58 -4.01 0.19
CA ALA A 29 -0.49 -3.21 -0.39
C ALA A 29 -1.84 -3.51 0.27
N ILE A 30 -2.11 -4.78 0.55
CA ILE A 30 -3.34 -5.17 1.25
C ILE A 30 -3.35 -4.62 2.67
N ALA A 31 -2.20 -4.66 3.36
CA ALA A 31 -2.11 -4.12 4.71
C ALA A 31 -2.38 -2.61 4.70
N ILE A 32 -1.85 -1.88 3.74
CA ILE A 32 -2.09 -0.44 3.60
C ILE A 32 -3.57 -0.19 3.33
N LYS A 33 -4.19 -1.01 2.50
CA LYS A 33 -5.62 -0.91 2.23
C LYS A 33 -6.43 -1.07 3.52
N GLN A 34 -6.06 -2.03 4.37
CA GLN A 34 -6.74 -2.25 5.64
C GLN A 34 -6.55 -1.11 6.62
N ILE A 35 -5.36 -0.50 6.61
CA ILE A 35 -5.07 0.67 7.43
C ILE A 35 -5.88 1.87 6.96
N HIS A 36 -6.11 1.97 5.67
CA HIS A 36 -6.90 3.02 5.03
C HIS A 36 -6.35 4.41 5.38
N PRO A 37 -5.13 4.73 4.93
CA PRO A 37 -4.58 6.05 5.19
C PRO A 37 -5.36 7.14 4.46
N ASP A 38 -5.21 8.37 4.90
CA ASP A 38 -5.88 9.49 4.25
C ASP A 38 -5.19 9.89 2.96
N VAL A 39 -3.86 9.86 2.95
CA VAL A 39 -3.06 10.29 1.80
C VAL A 39 -1.94 9.30 1.56
N PHE A 40 -1.74 8.95 0.31
CA PHE A 40 -0.65 8.07 -0.11
C PHE A 40 0.07 8.73 -1.30
N PRO A 41 1.08 9.56 -1.04
CA PRO A 41 1.92 10.06 -2.12
C PRO A 41 2.88 8.98 -2.58
N ALA A 42 3.10 8.87 -3.87
CA ALA A 42 3.90 7.77 -4.39
C ALA A 42 4.71 8.15 -5.61
N PHE A 43 5.94 7.64 -5.64
CA PHE A 43 6.78 7.62 -6.83
C PHE A 43 7.31 6.20 -6.98
N PRO A 44 6.92 5.46 -8.03
CA PRO A 44 7.26 4.04 -8.12
C PRO A 44 8.75 3.81 -8.36
N ILE A 45 9.29 2.82 -7.67
CA ILE A 45 10.67 2.38 -7.89
C ILE A 45 10.76 0.88 -7.60
N THR A 46 11.47 0.15 -8.47
CA THR A 46 11.66 -1.28 -8.25
C THR A 46 12.58 -1.52 -7.05
N PRO A 47 12.36 -2.57 -6.28
CA PRO A 47 11.35 -3.61 -6.46
C PRO A 47 10.00 -3.31 -5.78
N SER A 48 9.76 -2.12 -5.29
CA SER A 48 8.52 -1.80 -4.57
C SER A 48 7.43 -1.23 -5.47
N THR A 49 7.63 -1.22 -6.78
CA THR A 49 6.69 -0.63 -7.75
C THR A 49 5.28 -1.21 -7.63
N GLU A 50 5.17 -2.48 -7.29
CA GLU A 50 3.87 -3.14 -7.20
C GLU A 50 2.99 -2.58 -6.09
N ILE A 51 3.59 -2.02 -5.04
CA ILE A 51 2.82 -1.47 -3.93
C ILE A 51 1.91 -0.33 -4.39
N PRO A 52 2.42 0.74 -5.01
CA PRO A 52 1.53 1.77 -5.53
C PRO A 52 0.63 1.27 -6.66
N GLN A 53 1.08 0.31 -7.46
CA GLN A 53 0.24 -0.24 -8.52
C GLN A 53 -1.00 -0.93 -7.96
N TYR A 54 -0.82 -1.82 -6.99
CA TYR A 54 -1.96 -2.49 -6.36
C TYR A 54 -2.84 -1.48 -5.64
N PHE A 55 -2.23 -0.53 -4.94
CA PHE A 55 -3.01 0.44 -4.19
C PHE A 55 -3.82 1.35 -5.10
N SER A 56 -3.24 1.76 -6.24
CA SER A 56 -4.00 2.59 -7.20
C SER A 56 -5.20 1.84 -7.74
N SER A 57 -5.09 0.52 -7.91
CA SER A 57 -6.24 -0.30 -8.31
C SER A 57 -7.32 -0.29 -7.25
N TYR A 58 -6.95 -0.35 -5.97
CA TYR A 58 -7.94 -0.29 -4.89
C TYR A 58 -8.68 1.04 -4.90
N VAL A 59 -7.97 2.13 -5.15
CA VAL A 59 -8.59 3.45 -5.25
C VAL A 59 -9.54 3.51 -6.46
N ALA A 60 -9.07 3.03 -7.60
CA ALA A 60 -9.87 3.06 -8.83
C ALA A 60 -11.14 2.21 -8.70
N ASN A 61 -11.08 1.12 -7.95
CA ASN A 61 -12.22 0.25 -7.75
C ASN A 61 -13.14 0.70 -6.61
N GLY A 62 -12.82 1.81 -5.96
CA GLY A 62 -13.63 2.33 -4.86
C GLY A 62 -13.49 1.58 -3.56
N GLU A 63 -12.45 0.74 -3.42
CA GLU A 63 -12.24 -0.05 -2.22
C GLU A 63 -11.68 0.77 -1.07
N VAL A 64 -11.02 1.89 -1.37
CA VAL A 64 -10.53 2.85 -0.39
C VAL A 64 -10.82 4.26 -0.88
N GLN A 65 -10.85 5.20 0.05
CA GLN A 65 -11.10 6.60 -0.26
C GLN A 65 -9.84 7.44 -0.04
N THR A 66 -8.70 6.79 0.01
CA THR A 66 -7.40 7.44 0.16
C THR A 66 -7.13 8.36 -1.01
N GLU A 67 -6.58 9.52 -0.72
CA GLU A 67 -6.09 10.43 -1.75
C GLU A 67 -4.74 9.89 -2.24
N PHE A 68 -4.73 9.28 -3.42
CA PHE A 68 -3.51 8.71 -4.00
C PHE A 68 -2.87 9.77 -4.87
N VAL A 69 -1.67 10.23 -4.51
CA VAL A 69 -1.03 11.37 -5.15
C VAL A 69 0.26 10.93 -5.83
N PRO A 70 0.25 10.69 -7.15
CA PRO A 70 1.50 10.43 -7.86
C PRO A 70 2.34 11.70 -7.92
N VAL A 71 3.62 11.56 -7.68
CA VAL A 71 4.55 12.69 -7.65
C VAL A 71 5.74 12.39 -8.56
N GLU A 72 6.59 13.40 -8.77
CA GLU A 72 7.68 13.27 -9.75
C GLU A 72 8.99 12.79 -9.14
N SER A 73 9.06 12.59 -7.83
CA SER A 73 10.28 12.09 -7.19
C SER A 73 9.98 11.58 -5.78
N GLU A 74 10.90 10.80 -5.25
CA GLU A 74 10.79 10.30 -3.89
C GLU A 74 10.84 11.45 -2.86
N HIS A 75 11.64 12.46 -3.14
CA HIS A 75 11.71 13.63 -2.26
C HIS A 75 10.35 14.32 -2.18
N SER A 76 9.68 14.48 -3.32
CA SER A 76 8.34 15.08 -3.34
C SER A 76 7.33 14.20 -2.61
N ALA A 77 7.45 12.88 -2.73
CA ALA A 77 6.55 11.97 -2.03
C ALA A 77 6.67 12.15 -0.52
N MET A 78 7.89 12.18 0.00
CA MET A 78 8.09 12.36 1.43
C MET A 78 7.68 13.75 1.88
N SER A 79 7.96 14.78 1.07
CA SER A 79 7.54 16.14 1.41
C SER A 79 6.03 16.25 1.50
N ALA A 80 5.32 15.64 0.57
CA ALA A 80 3.85 15.64 0.60
C ALA A 80 3.34 14.88 1.82
N ALA A 81 3.97 13.75 2.17
CA ALA A 81 3.58 12.99 3.34
C ALA A 81 3.78 13.81 4.63
N ILE A 82 4.91 14.49 4.74
CA ILE A 82 5.19 15.33 5.91
C ILE A 82 4.17 16.46 6.00
N GLY A 83 3.87 17.11 4.89
CA GLY A 83 2.90 18.20 4.87
C GLY A 83 1.51 17.74 5.28
N ALA A 84 1.06 16.62 4.74
CA ALA A 84 -0.25 16.08 5.07
C ALA A 84 -0.31 15.65 6.53
N GLN A 85 0.75 15.02 7.02
CA GLN A 85 0.84 14.61 8.41
C GLN A 85 0.75 15.83 9.35
N SER A 86 1.43 16.90 8.98
CA SER A 86 1.40 18.15 9.77
C SER A 86 0.00 18.73 9.85
N ALA A 87 -0.82 18.48 8.85
CA ALA A 87 -2.21 18.93 8.82
C ALA A 87 -3.16 17.96 9.52
N GLY A 88 -2.64 16.88 10.10
CA GLY A 88 -3.44 15.93 10.86
C GLY A 88 -3.88 14.69 10.10
N ALA A 89 -3.46 14.55 8.85
CA ALA A 89 -3.84 13.37 8.05
C ALA A 89 -2.93 12.19 8.40
N ARG A 90 -3.47 10.99 8.22
CA ARG A 90 -2.66 9.77 8.29
C ARG A 90 -2.08 9.53 6.91
N THR A 91 -0.77 9.39 6.83
CA THR A 91 -0.09 9.28 5.55
C THR A 91 0.72 8.00 5.45
N MET A 92 0.94 7.56 4.23
CA MET A 92 1.72 6.38 3.93
C MET A 92 2.46 6.61 2.62
N THR A 93 3.68 6.12 2.53
CA THR A 93 4.39 6.07 1.26
C THR A 93 5.29 4.84 1.27
N ALA A 94 5.79 4.47 0.11
CA ALA A 94 6.64 3.30 -0.02
C ALA A 94 7.72 3.58 -1.05
N THR A 95 8.92 3.10 -0.78
CA THR A 95 10.04 3.26 -1.69
C THR A 95 11.03 2.13 -1.48
N SER A 96 12.12 2.16 -2.23
CA SER A 96 13.20 1.21 -2.06
C SER A 96 14.49 1.81 -2.62
N SER A 97 15.62 1.19 -2.24
CA SER A 97 16.94 1.51 -2.80
C SER A 97 17.28 2.99 -2.64
N CYS A 98 17.72 3.62 -3.72
CA CYS A 98 18.12 5.03 -3.71
C CYS A 98 16.97 5.99 -3.36
N GLY A 99 15.73 5.56 -3.57
CA GLY A 99 14.57 6.38 -3.21
C GLY A 99 14.56 6.76 -1.74
N LEU A 100 14.97 5.85 -0.88
CA LEU A 100 15.05 6.15 0.55
C LEU A 100 16.04 7.28 0.82
N ALA A 101 17.18 7.27 0.14
CA ALA A 101 18.16 8.33 0.29
C ALA A 101 17.62 9.67 -0.22
N LEU A 102 16.85 9.64 -1.30
CA LEU A 102 16.27 10.86 -1.86
C LEU A 102 15.16 11.44 -0.99
N MET A 103 14.58 10.64 -0.11
CA MET A 103 13.57 11.11 0.84
C MET A 103 14.19 11.88 2.01
N TRP A 104 15.49 11.69 2.22
CA TRP A 104 16.20 12.35 3.31
C TRP A 104 16.20 13.86 3.17
#